data_f3cf1df75ecb52d835f84b1caf7740cc
#
_entry.id   f3cf1df75ecb52d835f84b1caf7740cc
#
_cell.length_a   1.000
_cell.length_b   1.000
_cell.length_c   1.000
_cell.angle_alpha   90.00
_cell.angle_beta   90.00
_cell.angle_gamma   90.00
#
_symmetry.space_group_name_H-M   'P 1'
#
loop_
_entity.id
_entity.type
_entity.pdbx_description
1 polymer ?
#
loop_
_entity_poly.entity_id
_entity_poly.type
_entity_poly.pdbx_seq_one_letter_code
_entity_poly.pdbx_strand_id
1 'polypeptide(L)'
;MLFRSDEIGRNCYFIDVHSGKHKPEHYKKGESHGIPYRCLTPKGIKNLLTAGRCISTDEQAFGSTRVMPCCLVTGEAAGMAAAHAIKQTRNDVHKIDTSYLRKRLKEEGQLIL
;
A
#
# COMPACT_ATOMS: atom_id res chain seq x y z
N MET A 1 -0.71 10.67 -13.09
CA MET A 1 -0.12 9.65 -12.18
C MET A 1 0.27 10.35 -10.88
N LEU A 2 -0.33 10.01 -9.75
CA LEU A 2 -0.02 10.68 -8.47
C LEU A 2 1.21 9.98 -7.85
N PHE A 3 2.32 10.70 -7.79
CA PHE A 3 3.48 10.31 -7.00
C PHE A 3 3.19 10.58 -5.52
N ARG A 4 3.48 9.61 -4.65
CA ARG A 4 3.34 9.76 -3.20
C ARG A 4 4.66 9.40 -2.53
N SER A 5 5.14 10.29 -1.68
CA SER A 5 6.42 10.12 -0.98
C SER A 5 6.46 8.90 -0.04
N ASP A 6 5.31 8.40 0.39
CA ASP A 6 5.13 7.22 1.24
C ASP A 6 4.64 5.97 0.48
N GLU A 7 4.79 5.94 -0.84
CA GLU A 7 4.38 4.79 -1.68
C GLU A 7 5.20 3.53 -1.35
N ILE A 8 4.52 2.40 -1.08
CA ILE A 8 5.15 1.12 -0.71
C ILE A 8 5.03 0.05 -1.82
N GLY A 9 4.46 0.39 -2.92
CA GLY A 9 4.30 -0.46 -4.09
C GLY A 9 3.25 0.09 -5.04
N ARG A 10 3.07 -0.56 -6.19
CA ARG A 10 2.16 -0.11 -7.23
C ARG A 10 1.13 -1.17 -7.59
N ASN A 11 -0.03 -0.70 -8.02
CA ASN A 11 -1.11 -1.54 -8.53
C ASN A 11 -1.60 -1.00 -9.89
N CYS A 12 -1.80 -1.89 -10.85
CA CYS A 12 -2.30 -1.57 -12.19
C CYS A 12 -3.65 -2.23 -12.52
N TYR A 13 -4.28 -2.87 -11.54
CA TYR A 13 -5.62 -3.40 -11.74
C TYR A 13 -6.63 -2.26 -11.87
N PHE A 14 -7.53 -2.36 -12.83
CA PHE A 14 -8.53 -1.32 -13.08
C PHE A 14 -9.49 -1.12 -11.88
N ILE A 15 -10.16 0.03 -11.86
CA ILE A 15 -11.14 0.34 -10.82
C ILE A 15 -12.44 -0.37 -11.15
N ASP A 16 -12.68 -1.48 -10.45
CA ASP A 16 -13.82 -2.37 -10.64
C ASP A 16 -14.78 -2.27 -9.45
N VAL A 17 -15.70 -1.33 -9.52
CA VAL A 17 -16.71 -1.09 -8.48
C VAL A 17 -18.07 -1.61 -8.95
N HIS A 18 -18.58 -2.61 -8.25
CA HIS A 18 -19.85 -3.28 -8.59
C HIS A 18 -21.10 -2.59 -8.02
N SER A 19 -20.99 -1.41 -7.44
CA SER A 19 -22.12 -0.68 -6.81
C SER A 19 -23.11 -0.05 -7.80
N GLY A 20 -22.79 -0.08 -9.11
CA GLY A 20 -23.57 0.58 -10.15
C GLY A 20 -23.44 2.12 -10.17
N LYS A 21 -22.71 2.70 -9.20
CA LYS A 21 -22.51 4.16 -9.09
C LYS A 21 -21.35 4.67 -9.96
N HIS A 22 -20.41 3.80 -10.29
CA HIS A 22 -19.22 4.16 -11.05
C HIS A 22 -19.07 3.22 -12.25
N LYS A 23 -18.60 3.77 -13.38
CA LYS A 23 -18.17 2.95 -14.52
C LYS A 23 -16.77 2.41 -14.23
N PRO A 24 -16.46 1.17 -14.70
CA PRO A 24 -15.10 0.65 -14.60
C PRO A 24 -14.10 1.59 -15.29
N GLU A 25 -13.03 1.95 -14.61
CA GLU A 25 -11.97 2.80 -15.15
C GLU A 25 -10.73 1.96 -15.38
N HIS A 26 -10.35 1.80 -16.65
CA HIS A 26 -9.18 1.04 -17.06
C HIS A 26 -7.96 1.96 -17.19
N TYR A 27 -6.83 1.51 -16.70
CA TYR A 27 -5.54 2.15 -16.94
C TYR A 27 -5.08 1.94 -18.39
N LYS A 28 -4.40 2.93 -18.94
CA LYS A 28 -3.69 2.77 -20.20
C LYS A 28 -2.45 1.89 -19.97
N LYS A 29 -1.91 1.35 -21.06
CA LYS A 29 -0.69 0.55 -21.01
C LYS A 29 0.45 1.31 -20.29
N GLY A 30 1.00 0.73 -19.24
CA GLY A 30 2.07 1.31 -18.42
C GLY A 30 1.61 2.25 -17.32
N GLU A 31 0.30 2.52 -17.19
CA GLU A 31 -0.24 3.28 -16.06
C GLU A 31 -0.44 2.39 -14.83
N SER A 32 -0.23 2.97 -13.68
CA SER A 32 -0.44 2.35 -12.38
C SER A 32 -0.60 3.42 -11.31
N HIS A 33 -1.14 3.06 -10.15
CA HIS A 33 -1.19 3.95 -9.00
C HIS A 33 -0.36 3.41 -7.84
N GLY A 34 0.21 4.33 -7.04
CA GLY A 34 0.97 3.98 -5.84
C GLY A 34 0.05 3.69 -4.65
N ILE A 35 0.44 2.73 -3.82
CA ILE A 35 -0.23 2.42 -2.56
C ILE A 35 0.55 3.11 -1.45
N PRO A 36 -0.05 4.07 -0.70
CA PRO A 36 0.66 4.77 0.35
C PRO A 36 0.81 3.91 1.62
N TYR A 37 1.94 4.03 2.32
CA TYR A 37 2.19 3.34 3.58
C TYR A 37 1.10 3.56 4.63
N ARG A 38 0.60 4.79 4.73
CA ARG A 38 -0.45 5.13 5.70
C ARG A 38 -1.76 4.35 5.55
N CYS A 39 -1.99 3.68 4.41
CA CYS A 39 -3.11 2.78 4.24
C CYS A 39 -2.98 1.51 5.10
N LEU A 40 -1.77 1.19 5.55
CA LEU A 40 -1.47 0.02 6.38
C LEU A 40 -1.53 0.32 7.88
N THR A 41 -1.60 1.59 8.29
CA THR A 41 -1.48 2.01 9.71
C THR A 41 -2.83 2.47 10.26
N PRO A 42 -3.53 1.66 11.09
CA PRO A 42 -4.79 2.06 11.71
C PRO A 42 -4.58 3.23 12.69
N LYS A 43 -5.47 4.21 12.66
CA LYS A 43 -5.43 5.34 13.59
C LYS A 43 -5.57 4.88 15.04
N GLY A 44 -4.77 5.45 15.93
CA GLY A 44 -4.87 5.22 17.38
C GLY A 44 -4.21 3.93 17.87
N ILE A 45 -3.69 3.07 17.00
CA ILE A 45 -3.01 1.83 17.38
C ILE A 45 -1.56 1.90 16.89
N LYS A 46 -0.60 1.86 17.82
CA LYS A 46 0.82 2.09 17.51
C LYS A 46 1.56 0.86 16.99
N ASN A 47 1.10 -0.33 17.32
CA ASN A 47 1.80 -1.60 17.09
C ASN A 47 1.01 -2.57 16.21
N LEU A 48 0.14 -2.04 15.33
CA LEU A 48 -0.63 -2.83 14.39
C LEU A 48 -0.44 -2.31 12.98
N LEU A 49 -0.26 -3.24 12.05
CA LEU A 49 -0.32 -3.00 10.61
C LEU A 49 -1.42 -3.88 10.00
N THR A 50 -2.09 -3.37 9.00
CA THR A 50 -3.04 -4.10 8.16
C THR A 50 -2.46 -4.31 6.78
N ALA A 51 -2.85 -5.40 6.10
CA ALA A 51 -2.41 -5.69 4.73
C ALA A 51 -3.54 -6.38 3.94
N GLY A 52 -3.37 -6.49 2.64
CA GLY A 52 -4.35 -7.12 1.78
C GLY A 52 -5.66 -6.34 1.74
N ARG A 53 -6.78 -7.04 1.85
CA ARG A 53 -8.12 -6.43 1.77
C ARG A 53 -8.52 -5.64 3.02
N CYS A 54 -7.69 -5.65 4.05
CA CYS A 54 -7.91 -4.92 5.31
C CYS A 54 -7.27 -3.53 5.34
N ILE A 55 -6.57 -3.11 4.28
CA ILE A 55 -5.98 -1.77 4.20
C ILE A 55 -7.05 -0.68 4.14
N SER A 56 -6.71 0.53 4.59
CA SER A 56 -7.62 1.68 4.55
C SER A 56 -7.73 2.25 3.14
N THR A 57 -8.91 2.15 2.54
CA THR A 57 -9.22 2.69 1.20
C THR A 57 -10.63 3.26 1.16
N ASP A 58 -10.91 4.12 0.19
CA ASP A 58 -12.27 4.42 -0.23
C ASP A 58 -12.83 3.33 -1.16
N GLU A 59 -14.10 3.44 -1.54
CA GLU A 59 -14.79 2.48 -2.38
C GLU A 59 -14.12 2.31 -3.76
N GLN A 60 -13.68 3.41 -4.37
CA GLN A 60 -13.01 3.37 -5.69
C GLN A 60 -11.64 2.68 -5.60
N ALA A 61 -10.80 3.09 -4.66
CA ALA A 61 -9.50 2.49 -4.47
C ALA A 61 -9.62 1.00 -4.10
N PHE A 62 -10.62 0.62 -3.30
CA PHE A 62 -10.89 -0.78 -2.97
C PHE A 62 -11.23 -1.61 -4.21
N GLY A 63 -12.00 -1.07 -5.15
CA GLY A 63 -12.28 -1.72 -6.43
C GLY A 63 -11.03 -2.16 -7.19
N SER A 64 -9.92 -1.44 -7.01
CA SER A 64 -8.62 -1.78 -7.60
C SER A 64 -7.72 -2.60 -6.67
N THR A 65 -7.70 -2.32 -5.37
CA THR A 65 -6.71 -2.89 -4.43
C THR A 65 -7.10 -4.24 -3.82
N ARG A 66 -8.34 -4.71 -4.01
CA ARG A 66 -8.84 -5.97 -3.46
C ARG A 66 -8.27 -7.24 -4.10
N VAL A 67 -7.51 -7.11 -5.18
CA VAL A 67 -6.97 -8.24 -5.94
C VAL A 67 -5.71 -8.83 -5.31
N MET A 68 -5.42 -10.11 -5.60
CA MET A 68 -4.29 -10.84 -5.01
C MET A 68 -2.93 -10.14 -5.16
N PRO A 69 -2.54 -9.60 -6.33
CA PRO A 69 -1.25 -8.92 -6.45
C PRO A 69 -1.07 -7.78 -5.45
N CYS A 70 -2.12 -7.00 -5.21
CA CYS A 70 -2.09 -5.94 -4.19
C CYS A 70 -1.92 -6.49 -2.77
N CYS A 71 -2.52 -7.66 -2.47
CA CYS A 71 -2.34 -8.32 -1.18
C CYS A 71 -0.88 -8.76 -0.96
N LEU A 72 -0.19 -9.24 -1.99
CA LEU A 72 1.22 -9.60 -1.93
C LEU A 72 2.09 -8.37 -1.65
N VAL A 73 1.91 -7.31 -2.44
CA VAL A 73 2.63 -6.03 -2.30
C VAL A 73 2.47 -5.44 -0.89
N THR A 74 1.25 -5.36 -0.40
CA THR A 74 0.97 -4.78 0.93
C THR A 74 1.42 -5.68 2.07
N GLY A 75 1.36 -7.00 1.90
CA GLY A 75 1.83 -7.98 2.87
C GLY A 75 3.34 -7.91 3.07
N GLU A 76 4.12 -7.85 2.00
CA GLU A 76 5.57 -7.67 2.04
C GLU A 76 5.95 -6.35 2.72
N ALA A 77 5.31 -5.26 2.32
CA ALA A 77 5.56 -3.95 2.91
C ALA A 77 5.22 -3.91 4.42
N ALA A 78 4.10 -4.51 4.83
CA ALA A 78 3.72 -4.59 6.24
C ALA A 78 4.72 -5.42 7.07
N GLY A 79 5.16 -6.56 6.55
CA GLY A 79 6.15 -7.40 7.22
C GLY A 79 7.49 -6.68 7.41
N MET A 80 7.99 -6.01 6.37
CA MET A 80 9.23 -5.24 6.43
C MET A 80 9.09 -4.04 7.37
N ALA A 81 7.97 -3.32 7.32
CA ALA A 81 7.69 -2.20 8.21
C ALA A 81 7.60 -2.62 9.69
N ALA A 82 7.00 -3.77 9.98
CA ALA A 82 6.94 -4.33 11.33
C ALA A 82 8.35 -4.60 11.87
N ALA A 83 9.22 -5.21 11.07
CA ALA A 83 10.61 -5.44 11.45
C ALA A 83 11.38 -4.13 11.73
N HIS A 84 11.12 -3.08 10.94
CA HIS A 84 11.69 -1.75 11.17
C HIS A 84 11.17 -1.12 12.46
N ALA A 85 9.85 -1.22 12.72
CA ALA A 85 9.24 -0.63 13.90
C ALA A 85 9.81 -1.23 15.19
N ILE A 86 10.02 -2.54 15.22
CA ILE A 86 10.66 -3.22 16.37
C ILE A 86 12.07 -2.68 16.62
N LYS A 87 12.87 -2.50 15.58
CA LYS A 87 14.28 -2.11 15.70
C LYS A 87 14.47 -0.62 15.95
N GLN A 88 13.62 0.25 15.41
CA GLN A 88 13.90 1.68 15.29
C GLN A 88 12.93 2.57 16.07
N THR A 89 11.68 2.15 16.30
CA THR A 89 10.63 3.04 16.80
C THR A 89 9.89 2.53 18.04
N ARG A 90 10.44 1.54 18.75
CA ARG A 90 9.79 0.91 19.91
C ARG A 90 8.37 0.44 19.59
N ASN A 91 8.22 -0.25 18.48
CA ASN A 91 6.96 -0.79 17.95
C ASN A 91 5.93 0.27 17.51
N ASP A 92 6.33 1.52 17.28
CA ASP A 92 5.44 2.55 16.76
C ASP A 92 5.51 2.56 15.22
N VAL A 93 4.54 1.93 14.57
CA VAL A 93 4.47 1.80 13.11
C VAL A 93 4.21 3.14 12.40
N HIS A 94 3.71 4.15 13.10
CA HIS A 94 3.50 5.49 12.53
C HIS A 94 4.78 6.32 12.42
N LYS A 95 5.85 5.91 13.11
CA LYS A 95 7.11 6.66 13.20
C LYS A 95 8.25 6.05 12.39
N ILE A 96 8.01 5.00 11.63
CA ILE A 96 9.06 4.41 10.80
C ILE A 96 9.52 5.39 9.71
N ASP A 97 10.79 5.27 9.33
CA ASP A 97 11.31 5.97 8.16
C ASP A 97 10.79 5.31 6.87
N THR A 98 9.80 5.92 6.25
CA THR A 98 9.21 5.41 5.00
C THR A 98 10.17 5.50 3.82
N SER A 99 11.14 6.43 3.83
CA SER A 99 12.17 6.52 2.78
C SER A 99 13.10 5.30 2.85
N TYR A 100 13.51 4.91 4.06
CA TYR A 100 14.28 3.71 4.27
C TYR A 100 13.48 2.44 3.91
N LEU A 101 12.21 2.35 4.30
CA LEU A 101 11.33 1.25 3.92
C LEU A 101 11.24 1.11 2.40
N ARG A 102 10.99 2.20 1.67
CA ARG A 102 10.92 2.24 0.20
C ARG A 102 12.21 1.75 -0.45
N LYS A 103 13.36 2.20 0.07
CA LYS A 103 14.68 1.76 -0.41
C LYS A 103 14.80 0.24 -0.28
N ARG A 104 14.47 -0.31 0.90
CA ARG A 104 14.54 -1.75 1.16
C ARG A 104 13.58 -2.54 0.26
N LEU A 105 12.34 -2.07 0.09
CA LEU A 105 11.37 -2.72 -0.80
C LEU A 105 11.85 -2.75 -2.26
N LYS A 106 12.48 -1.68 -2.74
CA LYS A 106 13.10 -1.65 -4.08
C LYS A 106 14.24 -2.67 -4.22
N GLU A 107 15.10 -2.78 -3.21
CA GLU A 107 16.19 -3.76 -3.18
C GLU A 107 15.68 -5.21 -3.25
N GLU A 108 14.51 -5.48 -2.67
CA GLU A 108 13.84 -6.79 -2.73
C GLU A 108 12.99 -7.00 -4.02
N GLY A 109 12.96 -6.01 -4.91
CA GLY A 109 12.33 -6.13 -6.23
C GLY A 109 10.93 -5.51 -6.34
N GLN A 110 10.43 -4.82 -5.32
CA GLN A 110 9.16 -4.10 -5.40
C GLN A 110 9.21 -2.97 -6.42
N LEU A 111 8.18 -2.84 -7.25
CA LEU A 111 8.03 -1.73 -8.17
C LEU A 111 7.57 -0.48 -7.41
N ILE A 112 8.46 0.46 -7.22
CA ILE A 112 8.22 1.78 -6.59
C ILE A 112 8.86 2.85 -7.47
N LEU A 113 8.16 3.93 -7.75
CA LEU A 113 8.67 5.06 -8.52
C LEU A 113 9.39 6.10 -7.66
#